data_57bf0b7d1ddc606ef5943cb68f91ec90
#
_entry.id   57bf0b7d1ddc606ef5943cb68f91ec90
#
_cell.length_a   1.000
_cell.length_b   1.000
_cell.length_c   1.000
_cell.angle_alpha   90.00
_cell.angle_beta   90.00
_cell.angle_gamma   90.00
#
_symmetry.space_group_name_H-M   'P 1'
#
loop_
_entity.id
_entity.type
_entity.pdbx_description
1 polymer ?
#
loop_
_entity_poly.entity_id
_entity_poly.type
_entity_poly.pdbx_seq_one_letter_code
_entity_poly.pdbx_strand_id
1 'polypeptide(L)'
;GDDFLIEKVRNYYADKYSIPVVPIDRKDKDARAIIITSYLDLVAQIVERNWQEHIQRLVQDSEYRENFFQLLPDTAFWQREWQTHSASSSQMELTEWAKQQFQPGSIDVNIMTKLDKKNTSNGEELPVEYNDAHAILRGFALSKLNSSVVLSAGMNPLLFSYMQKFADFFPGNDGNFRKKIIVKVSDYRSALVQGKMLAKKGLWVSEFRIESGLNCGGHAFPTQGHLMGPILEEFKQKRT
;
A
#
# COMPACT_ATOMS: atom_id res chain seq x y z
N GLY A 1 -11.01 4.45 10.71
CA GLY A 1 -11.63 3.54 9.76
C GLY A 1 -12.91 2.97 10.32
N ASP A 2 -13.72 2.39 9.48
CA ASP A 2 -14.91 1.65 9.89
C ASP A 2 -14.52 0.20 10.16
N ASP A 3 -14.15 -0.10 11.39
CA ASP A 3 -13.70 -1.44 11.81
C ASP A 3 -14.76 -2.51 11.55
N PHE A 4 -16.04 -2.13 11.67
CA PHE A 4 -17.16 -3.03 11.39
C PHE A 4 -17.23 -3.41 9.91
N LEU A 5 -17.04 -2.43 9.01
CA LEU A 5 -17.00 -2.68 7.56
C LEU A 5 -15.80 -3.56 7.19
N ILE A 6 -14.63 -3.23 7.73
CA ILE A 6 -13.40 -4.01 7.45
C ILE A 6 -13.57 -5.47 7.87
N GLU A 7 -14.16 -5.72 9.04
CA GLU A 7 -14.41 -7.07 9.52
C GLU A 7 -15.45 -7.81 8.66
N LYS A 8 -16.52 -7.14 8.23
CA LYS A 8 -17.48 -7.71 7.28
C LYS A 8 -16.84 -8.09 5.95
N VAL A 9 -16.03 -7.20 5.39
CA VAL A 9 -15.31 -7.44 4.14
C VAL A 9 -14.33 -8.60 4.32
N ARG A 10 -13.60 -8.63 5.43
CA ARG A 10 -12.70 -9.74 5.77
C ARG A 10 -13.44 -11.08 5.78
N ASN A 11 -14.56 -11.18 6.48
CA ASN A 11 -15.33 -12.41 6.58
C ASN A 11 -15.91 -12.83 5.21
N TYR A 12 -16.45 -11.87 4.44
CA TYR A 12 -16.95 -12.15 3.09
C TYR A 12 -15.89 -12.75 2.17
N TYR A 13 -14.68 -12.16 2.15
CA TYR A 13 -13.61 -12.68 1.30
C TYR A 13 -13.01 -13.97 1.86
N ALA A 14 -12.95 -14.16 3.15
CA ALA A 14 -12.54 -15.41 3.78
C ALA A 14 -13.45 -16.56 3.34
N ASP A 15 -14.77 -16.37 3.39
CA ASP A 15 -15.74 -17.34 2.92
C ASP A 15 -15.62 -17.60 1.41
N LYS A 16 -15.56 -16.53 0.62
CA LYS A 16 -15.43 -16.60 -0.86
C LYS A 16 -14.22 -17.41 -1.31
N TYR A 17 -13.09 -17.28 -0.61
CA TYR A 17 -11.85 -17.96 -0.94
C TYR A 17 -11.60 -19.20 -0.10
N SER A 18 -12.55 -19.59 0.76
CA SER A 18 -12.43 -20.72 1.69
C SER A 18 -11.16 -20.65 2.56
N ILE A 19 -10.83 -19.46 3.06
CA ILE A 19 -9.70 -19.23 3.94
C ILE A 19 -10.23 -19.09 5.37
N PRO A 20 -9.80 -19.94 6.32
CA PRO A 20 -10.26 -19.84 7.70
C PRO A 20 -9.75 -18.56 8.37
N VAL A 21 -10.62 -17.87 9.09
CA VAL A 21 -10.29 -16.68 9.88
C VAL A 21 -10.77 -16.84 11.31
N VAL A 22 -9.98 -16.34 12.25
CA VAL A 22 -10.31 -16.38 13.67
C VAL A 22 -11.22 -15.19 14.01
N PRO A 23 -12.31 -15.39 14.76
CA PRO A 23 -13.12 -14.31 15.30
C PRO A 23 -12.27 -13.37 16.17
N ILE A 24 -12.56 -12.07 16.12
CA ILE A 24 -11.81 -11.05 16.86
C ILE A 24 -12.71 -10.49 17.96
N ASP A 25 -12.22 -10.50 19.20
CA ASP A 25 -12.91 -9.86 20.31
C ASP A 25 -12.80 -8.34 20.20
N ARG A 26 -13.90 -7.68 19.94
CA ARG A 26 -13.96 -6.21 19.81
C ARG A 26 -13.77 -5.46 21.12
N LYS A 27 -13.83 -6.16 22.27
CA LYS A 27 -13.56 -5.57 23.58
C LYS A 27 -12.06 -5.50 23.87
N ASP A 28 -11.24 -6.22 23.11
CA ASP A 28 -9.80 -6.09 23.22
C ASP A 28 -9.36 -4.64 22.96
N LYS A 29 -8.53 -4.10 23.82
CA LYS A 29 -7.98 -2.74 23.69
C LYS A 29 -7.22 -2.54 22.36
N ASP A 30 -6.70 -3.61 21.77
CA ASP A 30 -5.98 -3.61 20.49
C ASP A 30 -6.80 -4.14 19.32
N ALA A 31 -8.11 -4.35 19.49
CA ALA A 31 -9.00 -4.92 18.48
C ALA A 31 -8.83 -4.29 17.09
N ARG A 32 -8.67 -2.95 17.01
CA ARG A 32 -8.48 -2.24 15.75
C ARG A 32 -7.21 -2.70 15.01
N ALA A 33 -6.07 -2.77 15.69
CA ALA A 33 -4.83 -3.23 15.07
C ALA A 33 -4.95 -4.70 14.64
N ILE A 34 -5.56 -5.55 15.47
CA ILE A 34 -5.79 -6.97 15.16
C ILE A 34 -6.70 -7.13 13.93
N ILE A 35 -7.79 -6.37 13.83
CA ILE A 35 -8.69 -6.38 12.66
C ILE A 35 -7.93 -6.00 11.40
N ILE A 36 -7.13 -4.92 11.44
CA ILE A 36 -6.36 -4.45 10.29
C ILE A 36 -5.30 -5.49 9.89
N THR A 37 -4.53 -6.01 10.83
CA THR A 37 -3.51 -7.05 10.56
C THR A 37 -4.15 -8.27 9.91
N SER A 38 -5.20 -8.80 10.51
CA SER A 38 -5.89 -9.99 10.01
C SER A 38 -6.51 -9.79 8.64
N TYR A 39 -7.07 -8.60 8.37
CA TYR A 39 -7.61 -8.27 7.05
C TYR A 39 -6.50 -8.18 5.99
N LEU A 40 -5.40 -7.50 6.30
CA LEU A 40 -4.29 -7.35 5.35
C LEU A 40 -3.54 -8.69 5.11
N ASP A 41 -3.47 -9.55 6.11
CA ASP A 41 -2.93 -10.91 5.97
C ASP A 41 -3.81 -11.78 5.06
N LEU A 42 -5.14 -11.64 5.18
CA LEU A 42 -6.07 -12.29 4.24
C LEU A 42 -5.88 -11.77 2.81
N VAL A 43 -5.75 -10.45 2.64
CA VAL A 43 -5.48 -9.84 1.33
C VAL A 43 -4.18 -10.37 0.74
N ALA A 44 -3.12 -10.50 1.54
CA ALA A 44 -1.84 -11.06 1.09
C ALA A 44 -2.00 -12.49 0.56
N GLN A 45 -2.76 -13.34 1.27
CA GLN A 45 -3.03 -14.72 0.84
C GLN A 45 -3.84 -14.77 -0.46
N ILE A 46 -4.87 -13.92 -0.59
CA ILE A 46 -5.69 -13.84 -1.80
C ILE A 46 -4.86 -13.38 -3.00
N VAL A 47 -4.03 -12.36 -2.83
CA VAL A 47 -3.16 -11.85 -3.91
C VAL A 47 -2.18 -12.93 -4.35
N GLU A 48 -1.54 -13.62 -3.43
CA GLU A 48 -0.61 -14.72 -3.76
C GLU A 48 -1.32 -15.84 -4.52
N ARG A 49 -2.48 -16.28 -4.05
CA ARG A 49 -3.27 -17.31 -4.73
C ARG A 49 -3.67 -16.88 -6.15
N ASN A 50 -4.22 -15.67 -6.29
CA ASN A 50 -4.65 -15.17 -7.60
C ASN A 50 -3.45 -14.97 -8.54
N TRP A 51 -2.29 -14.61 -8.01
CA TRP A 51 -1.06 -14.48 -8.77
C TRP A 51 -0.58 -15.82 -9.31
N GLN A 52 -0.57 -16.86 -8.48
CA GLN A 52 -0.22 -18.21 -8.94
C GLN A 52 -1.19 -18.71 -10.01
N GLU A 53 -2.49 -18.51 -9.84
CA GLU A 53 -3.52 -18.86 -10.83
C GLU A 53 -3.32 -18.07 -12.14
N HIS A 54 -2.99 -16.77 -12.05
CA HIS A 54 -2.71 -15.92 -13.20
C HIS A 54 -1.52 -16.46 -14.02
N ILE A 55 -0.40 -16.74 -13.36
CA ILE A 55 0.79 -17.28 -14.02
C ILE A 55 0.51 -18.62 -14.69
N GLN A 56 -0.20 -19.53 -14.02
CA GLN A 56 -0.60 -20.80 -14.61
C GLN A 56 -1.45 -20.60 -15.87
N ARG A 57 -2.42 -19.69 -15.83
CA ARG A 57 -3.26 -19.38 -17.00
C ARG A 57 -2.46 -18.72 -18.13
N LEU A 58 -1.51 -17.87 -17.85
CA LEU A 58 -0.63 -17.30 -18.88
C LEU A 58 0.14 -18.38 -19.64
N VAL A 59 0.56 -19.44 -18.95
CA VAL A 59 1.32 -20.55 -19.56
C VAL A 59 0.42 -21.50 -20.32
N GLN A 60 -0.77 -21.81 -19.81
CA GLN A 60 -1.63 -22.89 -20.30
C GLN A 60 -2.72 -22.44 -21.29
N ASP A 61 -3.18 -21.19 -21.19
CA ASP A 61 -4.32 -20.64 -21.92
C ASP A 61 -3.88 -19.54 -22.88
N SER A 62 -3.87 -19.83 -24.17
CA SER A 62 -3.40 -18.90 -25.21
C SER A 62 -4.33 -17.69 -25.36
N GLU A 63 -5.64 -17.87 -25.24
CA GLU A 63 -6.59 -16.77 -25.36
C GLU A 63 -6.46 -15.81 -24.17
N TYR A 64 -6.36 -16.35 -22.97
CA TYR A 64 -6.11 -15.57 -21.76
C TYR A 64 -4.82 -14.75 -21.85
N ARG A 65 -3.75 -15.37 -22.32
CA ARG A 65 -2.44 -14.73 -22.51
C ARG A 65 -2.49 -13.60 -23.53
N GLU A 66 -3.10 -13.83 -24.70
CA GLU A 66 -3.22 -12.79 -25.72
C GLU A 66 -4.04 -11.60 -25.20
N ASN A 67 -5.13 -11.84 -24.50
CA ASN A 67 -5.92 -10.80 -23.87
C ASN A 67 -5.11 -10.01 -22.83
N PHE A 68 -4.28 -10.69 -22.03
CA PHE A 68 -3.38 -10.04 -21.06
C PHE A 68 -2.33 -9.18 -21.75
N PHE A 69 -1.68 -9.66 -22.82
CA PHE A 69 -0.68 -8.89 -23.54
C PHE A 69 -1.24 -7.63 -24.20
N GLN A 70 -2.52 -7.64 -24.60
CA GLN A 70 -3.19 -6.45 -25.12
C GLN A 70 -3.37 -5.34 -24.07
N LEU A 71 -3.32 -5.67 -22.78
CA LEU A 71 -3.37 -4.69 -21.69
C LEU A 71 -2.01 -4.08 -21.36
N LEU A 72 -0.93 -4.66 -21.87
CA LEU A 72 0.43 -4.19 -21.60
C LEU A 72 0.90 -3.16 -22.63
N PRO A 73 1.78 -2.22 -22.24
CA PRO A 73 2.50 -1.42 -23.21
C PRO A 73 3.30 -2.33 -24.16
N ASP A 74 3.31 -2.00 -25.44
CA ASP A 74 4.03 -2.76 -26.48
C ASP A 74 3.65 -4.25 -26.55
N THR A 75 2.40 -4.52 -26.88
CA THR A 75 1.88 -5.88 -27.07
C THR A 75 2.76 -6.74 -27.99
N ALA A 76 3.28 -6.17 -29.09
CA ALA A 76 4.11 -6.89 -30.06
C ALA A 76 5.46 -7.34 -29.45
N PHE A 77 6.04 -6.56 -28.55
CA PHE A 77 7.23 -6.96 -27.79
C PHE A 77 6.94 -8.21 -26.95
N TRP A 78 5.86 -8.19 -26.14
CA TRP A 78 5.52 -9.30 -25.26
C TRP A 78 5.17 -10.59 -26.03
N GLN A 79 4.51 -10.47 -27.18
CA GLN A 79 4.23 -11.62 -28.04
C GLN A 79 5.51 -12.26 -28.58
N ARG A 80 6.50 -11.45 -29.04
CA ARG A 80 7.80 -11.96 -29.50
C ARG A 80 8.61 -12.62 -28.39
N GLU A 81 8.70 -11.95 -27.22
CA GLU A 81 9.40 -12.51 -26.05
C GLU A 81 8.80 -13.85 -25.65
N TRP A 82 7.49 -13.92 -25.57
CA TRP A 82 6.79 -15.17 -25.28
C TRP A 82 7.08 -16.26 -26.28
N GLN A 83 7.01 -15.98 -27.58
CA GLN A 83 7.31 -16.94 -28.64
C GLN A 83 8.74 -17.47 -28.55
N THR A 84 9.71 -16.59 -28.31
CA THR A 84 11.11 -16.95 -28.16
C THR A 84 11.31 -17.90 -26.97
N HIS A 85 10.77 -17.59 -25.82
CA HIS A 85 10.93 -18.42 -24.62
C HIS A 85 10.13 -19.72 -24.70
N SER A 86 8.90 -19.69 -25.22
CA SER A 86 8.06 -20.89 -25.33
C SER A 86 8.58 -21.91 -26.34
N ALA A 87 9.33 -21.49 -27.34
CA ALA A 87 9.91 -22.40 -28.35
C ALA A 87 11.09 -23.23 -27.82
N SER A 88 11.79 -22.77 -26.77
CA SER A 88 13.03 -23.38 -26.28
C SER A 88 12.96 -23.88 -24.83
N SER A 89 11.88 -23.58 -24.10
CA SER A 89 11.77 -23.86 -22.67
C SER A 89 10.70 -24.90 -22.37
N SER A 90 10.94 -25.68 -21.32
CA SER A 90 9.90 -26.51 -20.70
C SER A 90 8.81 -25.63 -20.07
N GLN A 91 7.65 -26.21 -19.79
CA GLN A 91 6.56 -25.49 -19.12
C GLN A 91 6.97 -24.92 -17.75
N MET A 92 7.86 -25.61 -17.04
CA MET A 92 8.38 -25.15 -15.75
C MET A 92 9.28 -23.92 -15.92
N GLU A 93 10.21 -23.95 -16.86
CA GLU A 93 11.09 -22.83 -17.15
C GLU A 93 10.32 -21.61 -17.66
N LEU A 94 9.30 -21.82 -18.50
CA LEU A 94 8.42 -20.75 -18.96
C LEU A 94 7.60 -20.14 -17.82
N THR A 95 7.18 -20.94 -16.85
CA THR A 95 6.49 -20.47 -15.64
C THR A 95 7.42 -19.59 -14.79
N GLU A 96 8.66 -20.01 -14.57
CA GLU A 96 9.63 -19.22 -13.81
C GLU A 96 10.04 -17.93 -14.55
N TRP A 97 10.19 -17.99 -15.86
CA TRP A 97 10.41 -16.80 -16.68
C TRP A 97 9.24 -15.81 -16.53
N ALA A 98 8.00 -16.28 -16.66
CA ALA A 98 6.82 -15.43 -16.53
C ALA A 98 6.73 -14.76 -15.13
N LYS A 99 7.07 -15.47 -14.05
CA LYS A 99 7.15 -14.91 -12.70
C LYS A 99 8.21 -13.82 -12.55
N GLN A 100 9.30 -13.90 -13.32
CA GLN A 100 10.35 -12.89 -13.29
C GLN A 100 9.97 -11.64 -14.10
N GLN A 101 9.23 -11.81 -15.19
CA GLN A 101 8.82 -10.70 -16.07
C GLN A 101 7.62 -9.94 -15.54
N PHE A 102 6.68 -10.64 -14.93
CA PHE A 102 5.42 -10.06 -14.44
C PHE A 102 5.41 -10.08 -12.91
N GLN A 103 4.70 -9.13 -12.35
CA GLN A 103 4.52 -9.04 -10.89
C GLN A 103 3.06 -8.73 -10.56
N PRO A 104 2.56 -9.16 -9.40
CA PRO A 104 1.25 -8.73 -8.94
C PRO A 104 1.23 -7.21 -8.78
N GLY A 105 0.07 -6.61 -8.99
CA GLY A 105 -0.11 -5.17 -8.77
C GLY A 105 0.21 -4.76 -7.34
N SER A 106 0.54 -3.48 -7.13
CA SER A 106 0.79 -2.94 -5.79
C SER A 106 -0.52 -2.64 -5.06
N ILE A 107 -0.49 -2.81 -3.74
CA ILE A 107 -1.59 -2.45 -2.85
C ILE A 107 -1.13 -1.30 -1.97
N ASP A 108 -1.92 -0.22 -1.96
CA ASP A 108 -1.68 0.94 -1.12
C ASP A 108 -2.73 1.02 -0.02
N VAL A 109 -2.28 1.18 1.21
CA VAL A 109 -3.15 1.37 2.39
C VAL A 109 -3.12 2.83 2.81
N ASN A 110 -4.26 3.50 2.66
CA ASN A 110 -4.36 4.92 3.01
C ASN A 110 -4.67 5.11 4.49
N ILE A 111 -3.83 5.85 5.21
CA ILE A 111 -4.05 6.26 6.60
C ILE A 111 -4.18 7.77 6.65
N MET A 112 -5.36 8.24 7.09
CA MET A 112 -5.59 9.66 7.32
C MET A 112 -4.93 10.10 8.63
N THR A 113 -3.95 10.99 8.53
CA THR A 113 -3.12 11.41 9.67
C THR A 113 -3.66 12.61 10.44
N LYS A 114 -4.64 13.35 9.89
CA LYS A 114 -5.23 14.54 10.54
C LYS A 114 -5.96 14.24 11.84
N LEU A 115 -6.59 13.08 11.92
CA LEU A 115 -7.42 12.71 13.06
C LEU A 115 -6.83 11.46 13.71
N ASP A 116 -6.16 11.67 14.81
CA ASP A 116 -5.65 10.60 15.66
C ASP A 116 -6.43 10.62 16.98
N LYS A 117 -7.64 10.07 16.92
CA LYS A 117 -8.55 10.05 18.05
C LYS A 117 -7.95 9.24 19.20
N LYS A 118 -7.96 9.83 20.39
CA LYS A 118 -7.62 9.14 21.63
C LYS A 118 -8.71 8.14 22.00
N ASN A 119 -8.29 6.99 22.47
CA ASN A 119 -9.18 5.95 22.93
C ASN A 119 -9.10 5.80 24.46
N THR A 120 -10.19 5.37 25.07
CA THR A 120 -10.30 5.14 26.52
C THR A 120 -10.73 3.70 26.80
N SER A 121 -10.31 3.17 27.93
CA SER A 121 -10.79 1.90 28.46
C SER A 121 -11.13 2.08 29.93
N ASN A 122 -12.32 1.64 30.34
CA ASN A 122 -12.81 1.79 31.72
C ASN A 122 -12.75 3.25 32.25
N GLY A 123 -12.91 4.24 31.37
CA GLY A 123 -12.87 5.66 31.74
C GLY A 123 -11.47 6.28 31.78
N GLU A 124 -10.40 5.51 31.59
CA GLU A 124 -9.02 6.00 31.54
C GLU A 124 -8.52 6.13 30.09
N GLU A 125 -7.74 7.18 29.82
CA GLU A 125 -7.11 7.39 28.50
C GLU A 125 -6.04 6.32 28.28
N LEU A 126 -6.12 5.63 27.15
CA LEU A 126 -5.12 4.65 26.75
C LEU A 126 -3.84 5.35 26.24
N PRO A 127 -2.68 4.68 26.33
CA PRO A 127 -1.45 5.16 25.72
C PRO A 127 -1.59 5.48 24.22
N VAL A 128 -0.75 6.39 23.72
CA VAL A 128 -0.83 6.96 22.35
C VAL A 128 -0.85 5.90 21.24
N GLU A 129 -0.22 4.75 21.45
CA GLU A 129 -0.21 3.63 20.51
C GLU A 129 -1.59 3.00 20.24
N TYR A 130 -2.57 3.26 21.11
CA TYR A 130 -3.96 2.85 20.94
C TYR A 130 -4.84 3.93 20.30
N ASN A 131 -4.28 5.10 20.01
CA ASN A 131 -4.99 6.10 19.21
C ASN A 131 -5.33 5.54 17.82
N ASP A 132 -6.36 6.08 17.20
CA ASP A 132 -6.89 5.56 15.95
C ASP A 132 -5.85 5.38 14.84
N ALA A 133 -5.08 6.43 14.51
CA ALA A 133 -4.08 6.36 13.46
C ALA A 133 -2.89 5.47 13.86
N HIS A 134 -2.47 5.49 15.12
CA HIS A 134 -1.40 4.64 15.63
C HIS A 134 -1.79 3.16 15.59
N ALA A 135 -3.01 2.82 16.01
CA ALA A 135 -3.50 1.43 15.99
C ALA A 135 -3.62 0.91 14.54
N ILE A 136 -4.12 1.74 13.60
CA ILE A 136 -4.20 1.38 12.18
C ILE A 136 -2.78 1.18 11.60
N LEU A 137 -1.86 2.10 11.88
CA LEU A 137 -0.46 1.99 11.44
C LEU A 137 0.21 0.72 11.99
N ARG A 138 -0.01 0.41 13.26
CA ARG A 138 0.50 -0.82 13.87
C ARG A 138 -0.06 -2.06 13.18
N GLY A 139 -1.36 -2.11 12.94
CA GLY A 139 -1.98 -3.22 12.22
C GLY A 139 -1.44 -3.38 10.80
N PHE A 140 -1.21 -2.28 10.10
CA PHE A 140 -0.56 -2.29 8.79
C PHE A 140 0.88 -2.81 8.88
N ALA A 141 1.69 -2.27 9.79
CA ALA A 141 3.10 -2.61 9.93
C ALA A 141 3.34 -4.09 10.31
N LEU A 142 2.45 -4.66 11.12
CA LEU A 142 2.54 -6.05 11.56
C LEU A 142 1.99 -7.05 10.54
N SER A 143 1.26 -6.59 9.53
CA SER A 143 0.69 -7.46 8.49
C SER A 143 1.77 -8.06 7.57
N LYS A 144 1.49 -9.24 7.02
CA LYS A 144 2.36 -9.93 6.06
C LYS A 144 2.33 -9.31 4.67
N LEU A 145 1.37 -8.42 4.38
CA LEU A 145 1.21 -7.81 3.07
C LEU A 145 2.43 -6.94 2.72
N ASN A 146 3.08 -7.24 1.61
CA ASN A 146 4.09 -6.35 1.01
C ASN A 146 3.37 -5.20 0.29
N SER A 147 3.47 -3.99 0.82
CA SER A 147 2.59 -2.88 0.40
C SER A 147 3.12 -1.52 0.81
N SER A 148 2.45 -0.48 0.33
CA SER A 148 2.75 0.90 0.71
C SER A 148 1.72 1.45 1.70
N VAL A 149 2.16 2.28 2.65
CA VAL A 149 1.26 3.15 3.40
C VAL A 149 1.20 4.51 2.73
N VAL A 150 -0.01 4.99 2.45
CA VAL A 150 -0.24 6.33 1.94
C VAL A 150 -0.61 7.24 3.10
N LEU A 151 0.27 8.17 3.42
CA LEU A 151 0.04 9.20 4.44
C LEU A 151 -0.63 10.39 3.77
N SER A 152 -1.89 10.60 4.09
CA SER A 152 -2.69 11.67 3.51
C SER A 152 -3.11 12.71 4.54
N ALA A 153 -3.33 13.94 4.04
CA ALA A 153 -3.99 15.02 4.74
C ALA A 153 -3.28 15.57 5.98
N GLY A 154 -2.00 15.83 5.89
CA GLY A 154 -1.27 16.60 6.89
C GLY A 154 -0.19 15.83 7.64
N MET A 155 0.56 16.55 8.45
CA MET A 155 1.66 15.99 9.21
C MET A 155 1.19 15.51 10.59
N ASN A 156 1.59 14.30 10.95
CA ASN A 156 1.49 13.81 12.32
C ASN A 156 2.89 13.37 12.80
N PRO A 157 3.64 14.27 13.47
CA PRO A 157 5.01 13.99 13.91
C PRO A 157 5.12 12.79 14.88
N LEU A 158 4.08 12.57 15.70
CA LEU A 158 4.03 11.43 16.63
C LEU A 158 3.89 10.11 15.86
N LEU A 159 3.00 10.10 14.86
CA LEU A 159 2.82 8.93 13.99
C LEU A 159 4.10 8.61 13.21
N PHE A 160 4.79 9.62 12.68
CA PHE A 160 6.08 9.44 11.99
C PHE A 160 7.17 8.90 12.93
N SER A 161 7.17 9.33 14.20
CA SER A 161 8.08 8.75 15.21
C SER A 161 7.70 7.32 15.54
N TYR A 162 6.41 6.99 15.54
CA TYR A 162 5.94 5.66 15.81
C TYR A 162 6.33 4.67 14.72
N MET A 163 6.38 5.10 13.44
CA MET A 163 6.83 4.27 12.32
C MET A 163 8.23 3.71 12.52
N GLN A 164 9.13 4.43 13.19
CA GLN A 164 10.49 3.97 13.46
C GLN A 164 10.57 2.67 14.29
N LYS A 165 9.49 2.32 14.99
CA LYS A 165 9.44 1.09 15.80
C LYS A 165 9.30 -0.20 14.97
N PHE A 166 9.04 -0.09 13.67
CA PHE A 166 8.74 -1.23 12.81
C PHE A 166 9.84 -1.40 11.76
N ALA A 167 10.54 -2.54 11.82
CA ALA A 167 11.68 -2.84 10.96
C ALA A 167 11.32 -2.86 9.47
N ASP A 168 10.10 -3.23 9.12
CA ASP A 168 9.62 -3.35 7.73
C ASP A 168 9.59 -2.02 6.96
N PHE A 169 9.68 -0.87 7.65
CA PHE A 169 9.86 0.46 7.01
C PHE A 169 11.31 0.79 6.66
N PHE A 170 12.23 -0.09 7.00
CA PHE A 170 13.66 0.06 6.68
C PHE A 170 14.06 -0.99 5.64
N PRO A 171 15.15 -0.75 4.88
CA PRO A 171 15.59 -1.72 3.88
C PRO A 171 16.00 -3.03 4.53
N GLY A 172 15.58 -4.13 3.94
CA GLY A 172 16.06 -5.46 4.27
C GLY A 172 17.51 -5.70 3.81
N ASN A 173 18.02 -6.89 4.03
CA ASN A 173 19.37 -7.28 3.60
C ASN A 173 19.56 -7.24 2.09
N ASP A 174 18.48 -7.33 1.33
CA ASP A 174 18.41 -7.23 -0.14
C ASP A 174 18.25 -5.78 -0.63
N GLY A 175 18.23 -4.80 0.27
CA GLY A 175 18.00 -3.39 -0.03
C GLY A 175 16.53 -3.02 -0.31
N ASN A 176 15.61 -3.98 -0.29
CA ASN A 176 14.20 -3.75 -0.57
C ASN A 176 13.41 -3.39 0.71
N PHE A 177 12.39 -2.55 0.53
CA PHE A 177 11.46 -2.17 1.58
C PHE A 177 10.22 -3.06 1.52
N ARG A 178 9.90 -3.73 2.60
CA ARG A 178 8.65 -4.50 2.69
C ARG A 178 7.43 -3.60 2.88
N LYS A 179 7.59 -2.49 3.62
CA LYS A 179 6.59 -1.45 3.80
C LYS A 179 7.13 -0.15 3.25
N LYS A 180 6.55 0.33 2.15
CA LYS A 180 6.94 1.59 1.52
C LYS A 180 6.12 2.74 2.08
N ILE A 181 6.68 3.95 2.03
CA ILE A 181 6.02 5.17 2.48
C ILE A 181 5.71 6.04 1.26
N ILE A 182 4.43 6.34 1.07
CA ILE A 182 3.93 7.29 0.07
C ILE A 182 3.38 8.50 0.81
N VAL A 183 3.78 9.69 0.41
CA VAL A 183 3.28 10.93 1.00
C VAL A 183 2.46 11.70 -0.03
N LYS A 184 1.19 11.97 0.31
CA LYS A 184 0.32 12.82 -0.53
C LYS A 184 0.58 14.28 -0.20
N VAL A 185 0.82 15.07 -1.23
CA VAL A 185 1.19 16.50 -1.12
C VAL A 185 0.46 17.34 -2.14
N SER A 186 0.17 18.59 -1.79
CA SER A 186 -0.47 19.57 -2.69
C SER A 186 0.53 20.50 -3.36
N ASP A 187 1.75 20.58 -2.87
CA ASP A 187 2.80 21.50 -3.35
C ASP A 187 4.20 20.99 -2.98
N TYR A 188 5.21 21.56 -3.62
CA TYR A 188 6.61 21.18 -3.40
C TYR A 188 7.10 21.47 -1.97
N ARG A 189 6.65 22.56 -1.36
CA ARG A 189 7.03 22.93 0.02
C ARG A 189 6.55 21.84 1.00
N SER A 190 5.33 21.38 0.85
CA SER A 190 4.76 20.28 1.64
C SER A 190 5.58 18.98 1.49
N ALA A 191 5.99 18.66 0.26
CA ALA A 191 6.84 17.50 -0.01
C ALA A 191 8.20 17.65 0.70
N LEU A 192 8.85 18.81 0.56
CA LEU A 192 10.15 19.08 1.16
C LEU A 192 10.12 19.00 2.69
N VAL A 193 9.10 19.60 3.33
CA VAL A 193 8.97 19.61 4.80
C VAL A 193 8.72 18.20 5.33
N GLN A 194 7.77 17.47 4.75
CA GLN A 194 7.43 16.11 5.19
C GLN A 194 8.57 15.13 4.89
N GLY A 195 9.17 15.23 3.71
CA GLY A 195 10.32 14.40 3.33
C GLY A 195 11.51 14.58 4.28
N LYS A 196 11.87 15.85 4.60
CA LYS A 196 12.93 16.14 5.58
C LYS A 196 12.62 15.61 6.98
N MET A 197 11.35 15.69 7.40
CA MET A 197 10.94 15.18 8.71
C MET A 197 11.07 13.65 8.78
N LEU A 198 10.64 12.95 7.75
CA LEU A 198 10.78 11.48 7.65
C LEU A 198 12.25 11.06 7.54
N ALA A 199 13.03 11.74 6.68
CA ALA A 199 14.46 11.48 6.52
C ALA A 199 15.26 11.64 7.81
N LYS A 200 14.96 12.67 8.63
CA LYS A 200 15.58 12.84 9.95
C LYS A 200 15.31 11.68 10.91
N LYS A 201 14.29 10.87 10.62
CA LYS A 201 13.94 9.67 11.38
C LYS A 201 14.48 8.38 10.73
N GLY A 202 15.29 8.49 9.67
CA GLY A 202 15.80 7.37 8.90
C GLY A 202 14.75 6.69 8.01
N LEU A 203 13.57 7.31 7.83
CA LEU A 203 12.48 6.76 7.03
C LEU A 203 12.57 7.27 5.59
N TRP A 204 12.53 6.35 4.64
CA TRP A 204 12.60 6.64 3.21
C TRP A 204 11.21 6.86 2.62
N VAL A 205 11.00 8.00 1.96
CA VAL A 205 9.80 8.25 1.17
C VAL A 205 10.00 7.67 -0.23
N SER A 206 9.24 6.63 -0.56
CA SER A 206 9.34 5.94 -1.85
C SER A 206 8.63 6.70 -2.97
N GLU A 207 7.59 7.46 -2.63
CA GLU A 207 6.79 8.21 -3.61
C GLU A 207 6.20 9.47 -2.97
N PHE A 208 6.24 10.59 -3.71
CA PHE A 208 5.40 11.75 -3.45
C PHE A 208 4.25 11.76 -4.45
N ARG A 209 3.03 11.61 -3.95
CA ARG A 209 1.81 11.64 -4.77
C ARG A 209 1.23 13.05 -4.75
N ILE A 210 1.34 13.73 -5.89
CA ILE A 210 0.92 15.13 -6.02
C ILE A 210 -0.58 15.16 -6.30
N GLU A 211 -1.35 15.83 -5.46
CA GLU A 211 -2.78 16.05 -5.62
C GLU A 211 -3.09 17.53 -5.61
N SER A 212 -4.11 17.95 -6.37
CA SER A 212 -4.61 19.33 -6.25
C SER A 212 -5.22 19.56 -4.86
N GLY A 213 -5.10 20.76 -4.32
CA GLY A 213 -5.73 21.13 -3.05
C GLY A 213 -7.23 20.88 -3.01
N LEU A 214 -7.90 20.88 -4.16
CA LEU A 214 -9.34 20.56 -4.31
C LEU A 214 -9.62 19.08 -4.11
N ASN A 215 -8.69 18.18 -4.47
CA ASN A 215 -8.89 16.73 -4.41
C ASN A 215 -8.40 16.11 -3.09
N CYS A 216 -7.63 16.85 -2.30
CA CYS A 216 -7.10 16.34 -1.02
C CYS A 216 -8.15 16.18 0.09
N GLY A 217 -9.44 16.36 -0.18
CA GLY A 217 -10.51 16.20 0.80
C GLY A 217 -10.38 17.10 2.03
N GLY A 218 -9.52 18.08 2.00
CA GLY A 218 -9.25 19.01 3.08
C GLY A 218 -9.24 20.42 2.53
N HIS A 219 -9.83 21.30 3.19
CA HIS A 219 -9.78 22.76 3.15
C HIS A 219 -9.20 23.35 1.86
N ALA A 220 -10.05 23.57 0.86
CA ALA A 220 -9.81 24.59 -0.13
C ALA A 220 -9.76 25.92 0.63
N PHE A 221 -8.57 26.31 1.10
CA PHE A 221 -8.39 27.71 1.45
C PHE A 221 -8.59 28.51 0.16
N PRO A 222 -9.36 29.61 0.18
CA PRO A 222 -9.48 30.51 -0.96
C PRO A 222 -8.21 31.31 -1.22
N THR A 223 -7.06 30.73 -0.94
CA THR A 223 -5.77 31.24 -1.35
C THR A 223 -5.56 30.77 -2.77
N GLN A 224 -5.02 31.64 -3.62
CA GLN A 224 -4.62 31.44 -4.99
C GLN A 224 -4.17 29.98 -5.25
N GLY A 225 -5.15 29.06 -5.29
CA GLY A 225 -4.91 27.63 -5.50
C GLY A 225 -4.28 27.47 -6.86
N HIS A 226 -3.00 27.11 -6.87
CA HIS A 226 -2.33 26.82 -8.12
C HIS A 226 -3.02 25.66 -8.80
N LEU A 227 -3.32 25.83 -10.09
CA LEU A 227 -3.72 24.73 -10.96
C LEU A 227 -2.61 23.66 -10.95
N MET A 228 -2.99 22.40 -11.22
CA MET A 228 -2.03 21.29 -11.23
C MET A 228 -0.83 21.51 -12.15
N GLY A 229 -1.01 22.16 -13.31
CA GLY A 229 0.07 22.46 -14.26
C GLY A 229 1.25 23.19 -13.62
N PRO A 230 1.07 24.36 -13.02
CA PRO A 230 2.15 25.09 -12.32
C PRO A 230 2.78 24.30 -11.17
N ILE A 231 2.00 23.51 -10.42
CA ILE A 231 2.51 22.66 -9.34
C ILE A 231 3.44 21.60 -9.90
N LEU A 232 3.01 20.88 -10.94
CA LEU A 232 3.80 19.83 -11.58
C LEU A 232 5.08 20.41 -12.21
N GLU A 233 5.02 21.60 -12.81
CA GLU A 233 6.20 22.28 -13.36
C GLU A 233 7.21 22.66 -12.25
N GLU A 234 6.77 23.11 -11.09
CA GLU A 234 7.64 23.36 -9.95
C GLU A 234 8.36 22.09 -9.49
N PHE A 235 7.64 20.96 -9.37
CA PHE A 235 8.24 19.66 -9.04
C PHE A 235 9.27 19.22 -10.08
N LYS A 236 8.95 19.40 -11.36
CA LYS A 236 9.87 19.06 -12.47
C LYS A 236 11.16 19.87 -12.39
N GLN A 237 11.08 21.17 -12.16
CA GLN A 237 12.25 22.06 -12.07
C GLN A 237 13.13 21.77 -10.86
N LYS A 238 12.54 21.30 -9.75
CA LYS A 238 13.24 21.05 -8.48
C LYS A 238 13.59 19.56 -8.25
N ARG A 239 13.41 18.73 -9.26
CA ARG A 239 13.66 17.27 -9.19
C ARG A 239 15.12 16.89 -9.12
N THR A 240 16.04 17.76 -9.54
CA THR A 240 17.49 17.54 -9.57
C THR A 240 18.13 17.71 -8.20
#